data_752022086734378d619b42c41add4d89
#
_entry.id   752022086734378d619b42c41add4d89
#
_cell.length_a   1.000
_cell.length_b   1.000
_cell.length_c   1.000
_cell.angle_alpha   90.00
_cell.angle_beta   90.00
_cell.angle_gamma   90.00
#
_symmetry.space_group_name_H-M   'P 1'
#
loop_
_entity.id
_entity.type
_entity.pdbx_description
1 polymer ?
#
loop_
_entity_poly.entity_id
_entity_poly.type
_entity_poly.pdbx_seq_one_letter_code
_entity_poly.pdbx_strand_id
1 'polypeptide(L)'
;MAEIDVKSLLIGVLSASLIFILIGADDKKLPNGNLGDIVVNSITIMDDGHGGFITSFNQDEKRTLYLGTGKDDNGYVQTYNKYEEPTAYIGSNRDMDGVIVLNDRYGALGYTKTGKK
;
A
#
# COMPACT_ATOMS: atom_id res chain seq x y z
N MET A 1 -21.24 52.06 -25.56
CA MET A 1 -21.04 50.60 -25.27
C MET A 1 -19.58 50.30 -25.56
N ALA A 2 -18.86 49.81 -24.59
CA ALA A 2 -17.47 49.42 -24.80
C ALA A 2 -17.46 48.13 -25.65
N GLU A 3 -16.86 48.17 -26.82
CA GLU A 3 -16.65 46.95 -27.64
C GLU A 3 -15.67 46.04 -26.87
N ILE A 4 -16.11 44.84 -26.58
CA ILE A 4 -15.24 43.83 -25.95
C ILE A 4 -14.27 43.36 -27.04
N ASP A 5 -12.98 43.63 -26.84
CA ASP A 5 -11.95 43.11 -27.74
C ASP A 5 -11.84 41.59 -27.59
N VAL A 6 -12.31 40.88 -28.60
CA VAL A 6 -12.36 39.41 -28.63
C VAL A 6 -10.96 38.81 -28.45
N LYS A 7 -9.90 39.48 -28.90
CA LYS A 7 -8.51 39.00 -28.71
C LYS A 7 -8.09 39.04 -27.26
N SER A 8 -8.40 40.13 -26.55
CA SER A 8 -8.11 40.29 -25.13
C SER A 8 -8.91 39.31 -24.29
N LEU A 9 -10.18 39.05 -24.65
CA LEU A 9 -11.01 38.04 -23.99
C LEU A 9 -10.41 36.63 -24.16
N LEU A 10 -10.00 36.28 -25.39
CA LEU A 10 -9.42 34.96 -25.68
C LEU A 10 -8.09 34.72 -24.92
N ILE A 11 -7.23 35.74 -24.88
CA ILE A 11 -5.97 35.71 -24.14
C ILE A 11 -6.24 35.53 -22.62
N GLY A 12 -7.23 36.25 -22.09
CA GLY A 12 -7.64 36.16 -20.71
C GLY A 12 -8.13 34.75 -20.31
N VAL A 13 -9.00 34.16 -21.16
CA VAL A 13 -9.52 32.79 -20.93
C VAL A 13 -8.39 31.73 -21.02
N LEU A 14 -7.51 31.85 -22.03
CA LEU A 14 -6.38 30.93 -22.19
C LEU A 14 -5.39 31.03 -21.00
N SER A 15 -5.11 32.26 -20.55
CA SER A 15 -4.21 32.46 -19.38
C SER A 15 -4.83 31.92 -18.12
N ALA A 16 -6.10 32.13 -17.86
CA ALA A 16 -6.82 31.58 -16.72
C ALA A 16 -6.82 30.02 -16.74
N SER A 17 -7.11 29.44 -17.92
CA SER A 17 -7.10 27.97 -18.10
C SER A 17 -5.71 27.39 -17.85
N LEU A 18 -4.64 28.05 -18.30
CA LEU A 18 -3.27 27.61 -18.08
C LEU A 18 -2.90 27.65 -16.60
N ILE A 19 -3.32 28.69 -15.87
CA ILE A 19 -3.12 28.83 -14.42
C ILE A 19 -3.84 27.69 -13.68
N PHE A 20 -5.09 27.37 -14.05
CA PHE A 20 -5.83 26.26 -13.45
C PHE A 20 -5.15 24.91 -13.71
N ILE A 21 -4.61 24.67 -14.90
CA ILE A 21 -3.87 23.44 -15.23
C ILE A 21 -2.59 23.36 -14.39
N LEU A 22 -1.84 24.46 -14.26
CA LEU A 22 -0.60 24.49 -13.48
C LEU A 22 -0.84 24.34 -11.97
N ILE A 23 -1.92 24.91 -11.43
CA ILE A 23 -2.28 24.76 -10.01
C ILE A 23 -2.86 23.36 -9.74
N GLY A 24 -3.56 22.76 -10.72
CA GLY A 24 -4.11 21.41 -10.60
C GLY A 24 -3.09 20.28 -10.82
N ALA A 25 -1.89 20.60 -11.35
CA ALA A 25 -0.82 19.63 -11.61
C ALA A 25 0.16 19.45 -10.44
N ASP A 26 -0.05 20.14 -9.32
CA ASP A 26 0.64 19.76 -8.10
C ASP A 26 0.12 18.39 -7.67
N ASP A 27 0.91 17.37 -7.95
CA ASP A 27 0.84 16.10 -7.23
C ASP A 27 1.10 16.39 -5.74
N LYS A 28 0.08 16.96 -5.09
CA LYS A 28 0.04 16.96 -3.64
C LYS A 28 0.02 15.49 -3.27
N LYS A 29 1.20 14.93 -2.95
CA LYS A 29 1.25 13.81 -2.02
C LYS A 29 0.27 14.20 -0.93
N LEU A 30 -0.90 13.55 -0.93
CA LEU A 30 -1.85 13.71 0.15
C LEU A 30 -1.02 13.52 1.42
N PRO A 31 -0.90 14.52 2.29
CA PRO A 31 -0.24 14.29 3.57
C PRO A 31 -0.91 13.06 4.13
N ASN A 32 -0.14 12.11 4.72
CA ASN A 32 -0.66 10.88 5.32
C ASN A 32 -1.91 11.24 6.13
N GLY A 33 -3.03 11.34 5.43
CA GLY A 33 -4.30 11.73 6.02
C GLY A 33 -4.73 10.54 6.86
N ASN A 34 -4.85 10.74 8.16
CA ASN A 34 -5.61 9.80 8.96
C ASN A 34 -7.04 9.83 8.41
N LEU A 35 -7.36 8.85 7.56
CA LEU A 35 -8.68 8.71 6.94
C LEU A 35 -9.72 8.17 7.93
N GLY A 36 -9.32 7.87 9.17
CA GLY A 36 -10.17 7.22 10.15
C GLY A 36 -10.53 5.79 9.71
N ASP A 37 -11.74 5.38 10.03
CA ASP A 37 -12.27 4.07 9.64
C ASP A 37 -12.68 4.08 8.17
N ILE A 38 -12.21 3.09 7.41
CA ILE A 38 -12.60 2.88 6.01
C ILE A 38 -13.68 1.79 5.97
N VAL A 39 -14.90 2.17 5.62
CA VAL A 39 -16.03 1.25 5.47
C VAL A 39 -16.33 1.07 3.98
N VAL A 40 -15.99 -0.10 3.43
CA VAL A 40 -16.17 -0.43 2.02
C VAL A 40 -16.68 -1.86 1.86
N ASN A 41 -17.32 -2.16 0.73
CA ASN A 41 -17.80 -3.51 0.45
C ASN A 41 -16.67 -4.48 0.10
N SER A 42 -15.59 -3.98 -0.50
CA SER A 42 -14.42 -4.79 -0.87
C SER A 42 -13.19 -3.91 -1.08
N ILE A 43 -12.00 -4.50 -0.90
CA ILE A 43 -10.72 -3.90 -1.24
C ILE A 43 -10.00 -4.85 -2.18
N THR A 44 -9.67 -4.38 -3.39
CA THR A 44 -8.82 -5.08 -4.34
C THR A 44 -7.48 -4.37 -4.41
N ILE A 45 -6.41 -5.08 -4.14
CA ILE A 45 -5.05 -4.54 -4.17
C ILE A 45 -4.35 -5.13 -5.38
N MET A 46 -4.03 -4.26 -6.33
CA MET A 46 -3.36 -4.65 -7.58
C MET A 46 -1.86 -4.56 -7.42
N ASP A 47 -1.15 -5.37 -8.20
CA ASP A 47 0.29 -5.28 -8.35
C ASP A 47 0.67 -3.97 -9.08
N ASP A 48 1.61 -3.24 -8.52
CA ASP A 48 2.21 -2.02 -9.08
C ASP A 48 3.64 -2.27 -9.62
N GLY A 49 4.03 -3.53 -9.77
CA GLY A 49 5.38 -3.99 -10.12
C GLY A 49 6.20 -4.47 -8.90
N HIS A 50 5.64 -4.38 -7.69
CA HIS A 50 6.28 -4.83 -6.44
C HIS A 50 5.39 -5.78 -5.63
N GLY A 51 4.25 -6.19 -6.21
CA GLY A 51 3.21 -6.96 -5.55
C GLY A 51 2.25 -6.11 -4.71
N GLY A 52 0.96 -6.46 -4.71
CA GLY A 52 -0.03 -5.81 -3.86
C GLY A 52 0.12 -6.26 -2.40
N PHE A 53 0.04 -5.33 -1.43
CA PHE A 53 0.18 -5.66 -0.01
C PHE A 53 -0.60 -4.73 0.93
N ILE A 54 -0.85 -5.24 2.13
CA ILE A 54 -1.30 -4.47 3.30
C ILE A 54 -0.23 -4.62 4.38
N THR A 55 0.13 -3.53 5.03
CA THR A 55 1.05 -3.56 6.17
C THR A 55 0.50 -2.69 7.30
N SER A 56 0.75 -3.10 8.53
CA SER A 56 0.46 -2.29 9.71
C SER A 56 1.71 -2.05 10.54
N PHE A 57 1.71 -0.94 11.27
CA PHE A 57 2.80 -0.51 12.15
C PHE A 57 2.25 -0.19 13.53
N ASN A 58 3.09 -0.34 14.55
CA ASN A 58 2.80 0.11 15.89
C ASN A 58 3.19 1.59 16.08
N GLN A 59 3.03 2.11 17.31
CA GLN A 59 3.37 3.50 17.65
C GLN A 59 4.87 3.82 17.50
N ASP A 60 5.75 2.81 17.58
CA ASP A 60 7.19 2.94 17.42
C ASP A 60 7.65 2.75 15.97
N GLU A 61 6.71 2.85 15.01
CA GLU A 61 6.95 2.67 13.57
C GLU A 61 7.52 1.27 13.22
N LYS A 62 7.33 0.27 14.10
CA LYS A 62 7.72 -1.11 13.84
C LYS A 62 6.58 -1.86 13.15
N ARG A 63 6.92 -2.60 12.09
CA ARG A 63 5.95 -3.43 11.39
C ARG A 63 5.38 -4.50 12.29
N THR A 64 4.06 -4.66 12.28
CA THR A 64 3.34 -5.68 13.06
C THR A 64 2.66 -6.73 12.20
N LEU A 65 2.30 -6.37 10.97
CA LEU A 65 1.65 -7.26 10.00
C LEU A 65 2.12 -6.96 8.58
N TYR A 66 2.27 -8.01 7.79
CA TYR A 66 2.32 -7.96 6.33
C TYR A 66 1.34 -8.99 5.77
N LEU A 67 0.54 -8.59 4.79
CA LEU A 67 -0.33 -9.46 4.01
C LEU A 67 -0.19 -9.06 2.56
N GLY A 68 0.27 -9.96 1.70
CA GLY A 68 0.45 -9.60 0.30
C GLY A 68 1.29 -10.61 -0.47
N THR A 69 1.78 -10.15 -1.62
CA THR A 69 2.62 -10.93 -2.52
C THR A 69 4.09 -10.81 -2.11
N GLY A 70 4.77 -11.92 -2.04
CA GLY A 70 6.19 -11.99 -1.74
C GLY A 70 7.07 -11.95 -2.97
N LYS A 71 8.37 -12.06 -2.74
CA LYS A 71 9.41 -12.01 -3.78
C LYS A 71 9.27 -13.09 -4.87
N ASP A 72 8.67 -14.23 -4.52
CA ASP A 72 8.47 -15.38 -5.44
C ASP A 72 7.04 -15.41 -6.00
N ASP A 73 6.35 -14.27 -6.05
CA ASP A 73 4.97 -14.09 -6.51
C ASP A 73 3.91 -14.90 -5.74
N ASN A 74 4.28 -15.45 -4.59
CA ASN A 74 3.39 -16.18 -3.72
C ASN A 74 2.77 -15.27 -2.66
N GLY A 75 1.47 -15.46 -2.39
CA GLY A 75 0.80 -14.76 -1.31
C GLY A 75 1.19 -15.30 0.07
N TYR A 76 1.35 -14.40 1.04
CA TYR A 76 1.57 -14.79 2.43
C TYR A 76 1.05 -13.76 3.43
N VAL A 77 0.87 -14.23 4.66
CA VAL A 77 0.63 -13.41 5.85
C VAL A 77 1.81 -13.60 6.79
N GLN A 78 2.35 -12.51 7.29
CA GLN A 78 3.42 -12.53 8.30
C GLN A 78 3.11 -11.57 9.43
N THR A 79 3.25 -12.06 10.67
CA THR A 79 3.12 -11.23 11.87
C THR A 79 4.48 -11.01 12.52
N TYR A 80 4.60 -9.90 13.22
CA TYR A 80 5.82 -9.50 13.90
C TYR A 80 5.49 -9.08 15.33
N ASN A 81 6.44 -9.27 16.24
CA ASN A 81 6.33 -8.72 17.58
C ASN A 81 6.71 -7.22 17.62
N LYS A 82 6.64 -6.61 18.80
CA LYS A 82 6.93 -5.16 18.96
C LYS A 82 8.38 -4.76 18.62
N TYR A 83 9.29 -5.71 18.47
CA TYR A 83 10.68 -5.49 18.07
C TYR A 83 10.94 -5.76 16.59
N GLU A 84 9.86 -6.01 15.82
CA GLU A 84 9.90 -6.34 14.40
C GLU A 84 10.52 -7.74 14.11
N GLU A 85 10.57 -8.62 15.12
CA GLU A 85 10.94 -10.02 14.90
C GLU A 85 9.75 -10.82 14.35
N PRO A 86 9.93 -11.65 13.32
CA PRO A 86 8.84 -12.43 12.73
C PRO A 86 8.36 -13.49 13.71
N THR A 87 7.05 -13.56 13.97
CA THR A 87 6.44 -14.51 14.91
C THR A 87 5.60 -15.58 14.23
N ALA A 88 4.95 -15.27 13.10
CA ALA A 88 4.22 -16.26 12.32
C ALA A 88 4.32 -15.99 10.83
N TYR A 89 4.30 -17.05 10.02
CA TYR A 89 4.20 -17.02 8.58
C TYR A 89 3.16 -18.05 8.13
N ILE A 90 2.25 -17.63 7.25
CA ILE A 90 1.29 -18.48 6.56
C ILE A 90 1.39 -18.17 5.08
N GLY A 91 1.81 -19.13 4.27
CA GLY A 91 2.04 -18.90 2.84
C GLY A 91 2.42 -20.19 2.14
N SER A 92 3.19 -20.06 1.06
CA SER A 92 3.73 -21.21 0.31
C SER A 92 5.22 -21.38 0.56
N ASN A 93 5.69 -22.62 0.50
CA ASN A 93 7.11 -22.96 0.50
C ASN A 93 7.67 -23.00 -0.95
N ARG A 94 8.93 -23.39 -1.13
CA ARG A 94 9.57 -23.51 -2.45
C ARG A 94 8.92 -24.55 -3.36
N ASP A 95 8.31 -25.58 -2.77
CA ASP A 95 7.62 -26.65 -3.51
C ASP A 95 6.16 -26.27 -3.83
N MET A 96 5.75 -25.03 -3.56
CA MET A 96 4.40 -24.48 -3.72
C MET A 96 3.35 -25.09 -2.77
N ASP A 97 3.77 -25.86 -1.77
CA ASP A 97 2.88 -26.36 -0.73
C ASP A 97 2.57 -25.26 0.28
N GLY A 98 1.34 -25.24 0.80
CA GLY A 98 0.98 -24.37 1.90
C GLY A 98 1.79 -24.69 3.16
N VAL A 99 2.23 -23.67 3.87
CA VAL A 99 3.02 -23.83 5.10
C VAL A 99 2.58 -22.85 6.19
N ILE A 100 2.58 -23.32 7.41
CA ILE A 100 2.46 -22.51 8.63
C ILE A 100 3.76 -22.63 9.39
N VAL A 101 4.36 -21.50 9.73
CA VAL A 101 5.56 -21.40 10.56
C VAL A 101 5.25 -20.55 11.78
N LEU A 102 5.62 -21.00 12.95
CA LEU A 102 5.55 -20.23 14.19
C LEU A 102 6.97 -20.12 14.77
N ASN A 103 7.37 -18.91 15.06
CA ASN A 103 8.65 -18.59 15.66
C ASN A 103 8.49 -18.19 17.13
N ASP A 104 9.55 -18.31 17.87
CA ASP A 104 9.62 -17.76 19.22
C ASP A 104 9.73 -16.22 19.21
N ARG A 105 9.82 -15.62 20.39
CA ARG A 105 9.93 -14.17 20.57
C ARG A 105 11.19 -13.54 19.95
N TYR A 106 12.17 -14.33 19.61
CA TYR A 106 13.46 -13.92 19.04
C TYR A 106 13.56 -14.20 17.54
N GLY A 107 12.46 -14.66 16.91
CA GLY A 107 12.42 -15.01 15.49
C GLY A 107 12.98 -16.41 15.19
N ALA A 108 13.36 -17.21 16.21
CA ALA A 108 13.82 -18.57 15.99
C ALA A 108 12.66 -19.53 15.74
N LEU A 109 12.88 -20.50 14.83
CA LEU A 109 11.86 -21.48 14.45
C LEU A 109 11.40 -22.31 15.67
N GLY A 110 10.12 -22.22 16.01
CA GLY A 110 9.48 -23.02 17.04
C GLY A 110 8.66 -24.19 16.50
N TYR A 111 7.90 -23.96 15.42
CA TYR A 111 7.01 -24.97 14.83
C TYR A 111 6.81 -24.73 13.34
N THR A 112 6.71 -25.81 12.57
CA THR A 112 6.31 -25.74 11.16
C THR A 112 5.38 -26.90 10.80
N LYS A 113 4.42 -26.61 9.90
CA LYS A 113 3.52 -27.60 9.30
C LYS A 113 3.33 -27.30 7.84
N THR A 114 3.52 -28.30 6.98
CA THR A 114 3.24 -28.21 5.55
C THR A 114 1.97 -28.95 5.17
N GLY A 115 1.32 -28.51 4.11
CA GLY A 115 0.15 -29.17 3.54
C GLY A 115 0.47 -30.39 2.67
N LYS A 116 1.74 -30.77 2.55
CA LYS A 116 2.16 -31.94 1.80
C LYS A 116 1.64 -33.21 2.47
N LYS A 117 1.02 -34.11 1.68
CA LYS A 117 0.57 -35.45 2.11
C LYS A 117 1.73 -36.45 2.01
#